data_18174e34fa84faaf9516ca587d09603b
#
_entry.id   18174e34fa84faaf9516ca587d09603b
#
_cell.length_a   1.000
_cell.length_b   1.000
_cell.length_c   1.000
_cell.angle_alpha   90.00
_cell.angle_beta   90.00
_cell.angle_gamma   90.00
#
_symmetry.space_group_name_H-M   'P 1'
#
loop_
_entity.id
_entity.type
_entity.pdbx_description
1 polymer ?
#
loop_
_entity_poly.entity_id
_entity_poly.type
_entity_poly.pdbx_seq_one_letter_code
_entity_poly.pdbx_strand_id
1 'polypeptide(L)'
;MISWSSTLTVATPSFHLATREAFRLYLDRLNPGGILAMHITNWHLDLNPLCKAVAKEWGLQLTGVISEEEGLCFGATWVFICDRQLPVDTGEFAHELDWTLVRDIALPTDACGSLINLIRYRHRSPEKPQIARLLRD
;
A
#
# COMPACT_ATOMS: atom_id res chain seq x y z
N MET A 1 12.03 12.49 24.33
CA MET A 1 10.61 12.19 24.58
C MET A 1 9.98 11.87 23.24
N ILE A 2 9.75 10.59 22.96
CA ILE A 2 9.13 10.14 21.71
C ILE A 2 7.65 10.41 21.86
N SER A 3 7.16 11.49 21.24
CA SER A 3 5.73 11.74 21.13
C SER A 3 5.16 10.70 20.17
N TRP A 4 4.36 9.78 20.64
CA TRP A 4 3.55 8.89 19.83
C TRP A 4 2.50 9.75 19.11
N SER A 5 2.86 10.27 17.93
CA SER A 5 1.86 10.86 17.05
C SER A 5 0.88 9.77 16.66
N SER A 6 -0.40 10.06 16.77
CA SER A 6 -1.48 9.13 16.49
C SER A 6 -1.29 8.49 15.12
N THR A 7 -0.97 7.21 15.11
CA THR A 7 -0.92 6.41 13.88
C THR A 7 -2.26 5.73 13.71
N LEU A 8 -2.96 6.04 12.64
CA LEU A 8 -4.16 5.33 12.25
C LEU A 8 -3.75 4.19 11.31
N THR A 9 -4.04 2.96 11.71
CA THR A 9 -3.76 1.77 10.90
C THR A 9 -5.05 1.23 10.30
N VAL A 10 -5.11 1.11 8.98
CA VAL A 10 -6.21 0.52 8.24
C VAL A 10 -5.79 -0.83 7.69
N ALA A 11 -6.36 -1.90 8.17
CA ALA A 11 -5.89 -3.26 7.93
C ALA A 11 -6.46 -3.93 6.67
N THR A 12 -7.67 -3.66 6.24
CA THR A 12 -8.25 -4.28 5.03
C THR A 12 -9.30 -3.36 4.43
N PRO A 13 -9.14 -2.92 3.16
CA PRO A 13 -10.13 -2.05 2.58
C PRO A 13 -11.37 -2.86 2.15
N SER A 14 -12.44 -2.72 2.88
CA SER A 14 -13.77 -2.77 2.29
C SER A 14 -13.92 -1.57 1.37
N PHE A 15 -14.71 -1.67 0.32
CA PHE A 15 -14.89 -0.57 -0.64
C PHE A 15 -15.13 0.79 0.04
N HIS A 16 -16.03 0.84 1.04
CA HIS A 16 -16.36 2.05 1.80
C HIS A 16 -15.21 2.63 2.63
N LEU A 17 -14.14 1.86 2.86
CA LEU A 17 -12.96 2.31 3.59
C LEU A 17 -11.86 2.85 2.66
N ALA A 18 -12.06 2.75 1.35
CA ALA A 18 -11.09 3.13 0.32
C ALA A 18 -11.59 4.29 -0.56
N THR A 19 -12.57 5.04 -0.08
CA THR A 19 -13.15 6.19 -0.78
C THR A 19 -12.53 7.50 -0.33
N ARG A 20 -12.69 8.54 -1.15
CA ARG A 20 -12.26 9.90 -0.84
C ARG A 20 -12.83 10.40 0.49
N GLU A 21 -14.10 10.12 0.75
CA GLU A 21 -14.80 10.49 1.97
C GLU A 21 -14.20 9.80 3.20
N ALA A 22 -13.88 8.51 3.09
CA ALA A 22 -13.22 7.76 4.14
C ALA A 22 -11.82 8.31 4.45
N PHE A 23 -11.01 8.57 3.44
CA PHE A 23 -9.68 9.15 3.62
C PHE A 23 -9.72 10.55 4.23
N ARG A 24 -10.70 11.37 3.85
CA ARG A 24 -10.92 12.66 4.49
C ARG A 24 -11.16 12.50 5.99
N LEU A 25 -12.03 11.55 6.40
CA LEU A 25 -12.27 11.27 7.81
C LEU A 25 -11.00 10.78 8.54
N TYR A 26 -10.18 9.95 7.90
CA TYR A 26 -8.93 9.49 8.50
C TYR A 26 -7.96 10.64 8.73
N LEU A 27 -7.79 11.49 7.72
CA LEU A 27 -6.89 12.63 7.79
C LEU A 27 -7.37 13.68 8.79
N ASP A 28 -8.67 13.94 8.88
CA ASP A 28 -9.27 14.86 9.85
C ASP A 28 -9.11 14.37 11.31
N ARG A 29 -8.91 13.07 11.51
CA ARG A 29 -8.70 12.47 12.84
C ARG A 29 -7.22 12.38 13.24
N LEU A 30 -6.30 12.63 12.32
CA LEU A 30 -4.89 12.68 12.64
C LEU A 30 -4.55 13.95 13.44
N ASN A 31 -3.73 13.78 14.45
CA ASN A 31 -3.12 14.93 15.10
C ASN A 31 -2.13 15.63 14.16
N PRO A 32 -1.80 16.91 14.42
CA PRO A 32 -0.74 17.60 13.67
C PRO A 32 0.57 16.77 13.68
N GLY A 33 1.12 16.52 12.49
CA GLY A 33 2.28 15.64 12.31
C GLY A 33 1.98 14.14 12.43
N GLY A 34 0.71 13.74 12.47
CA GLY A 34 0.29 12.34 12.48
C GLY A 34 0.63 11.61 11.19
N ILE A 35 0.64 10.30 11.24
CA ILE A 35 0.94 9.41 10.11
C ILE A 35 -0.24 8.47 9.89
N LEU A 36 -0.75 8.41 8.66
CA LEU A 36 -1.69 7.39 8.23
C LEU A 36 -0.90 6.19 7.74
N ALA A 37 -0.90 5.09 8.50
CA ALA A 37 -0.24 3.85 8.13
C ALA A 37 -1.26 2.87 7.55
N MET A 38 -1.00 2.38 6.35
CA MET A 38 -1.86 1.43 5.66
C MET A 38 -1.13 0.14 5.36
N HIS A 39 -1.69 -0.98 5.81
CA HIS A 39 -1.26 -2.31 5.39
C HIS A 39 -2.02 -2.68 4.12
N ILE A 40 -1.33 -2.70 2.99
CA ILE A 40 -1.96 -2.87 1.68
C ILE A 40 -1.63 -4.19 1.00
N THR A 41 -1.11 -5.14 1.74
CA THR A 41 -0.89 -6.50 1.22
C THR A 41 -2.21 -7.12 0.83
N ASN A 42 -2.42 -7.29 -0.47
CA ASN A 42 -3.64 -7.87 -1.00
C ASN A 42 -3.33 -8.69 -2.26
N TRP A 43 -3.89 -9.89 -2.33
CA TRP A 43 -3.65 -10.81 -3.45
C TRP A 43 -4.46 -10.45 -4.71
N HIS A 44 -5.56 -9.74 -4.54
CA HIS A 44 -6.54 -9.47 -5.60
C HIS A 44 -6.53 -8.02 -6.09
N LEU A 45 -6.18 -7.09 -5.21
CA LEU A 45 -6.20 -5.67 -5.50
C LEU A 45 -4.80 -5.07 -5.42
N ASP A 46 -4.48 -4.21 -6.37
CA ASP A 46 -3.32 -3.34 -6.29
C ASP A 46 -3.75 -2.00 -5.69
N LEU A 47 -3.46 -1.80 -4.43
CA LEU A 47 -3.85 -0.60 -3.68
C LEU A 47 -2.82 0.54 -3.77
N ASN A 48 -1.66 0.31 -4.40
CA ASN A 48 -0.66 1.36 -4.59
C ASN A 48 -1.20 2.58 -5.35
N PRO A 49 -1.95 2.44 -6.47
CA PRO A 49 -2.54 3.58 -7.16
C PRO A 49 -3.50 4.37 -6.28
N LEU A 50 -4.25 3.70 -5.39
CA LEU A 50 -5.14 4.36 -4.44
C LEU A 50 -4.37 5.25 -3.46
N CYS A 51 -3.30 4.73 -2.86
CA CYS A 51 -2.45 5.49 -1.93
C CYS A 51 -1.82 6.70 -2.63
N LYS A 52 -1.36 6.53 -3.87
CA LYS A 52 -0.82 7.62 -4.69
C LYS A 52 -1.87 8.69 -4.97
N ALA A 53 -3.11 8.30 -5.31
CA ALA A 53 -4.21 9.23 -5.54
C ALA A 53 -4.57 10.03 -4.27
N VAL A 54 -4.58 9.37 -3.11
CA VAL A 54 -4.80 10.03 -1.80
C VAL A 54 -3.73 11.08 -1.53
N ALA A 55 -2.46 10.73 -1.65
CA ALA A 55 -1.38 11.69 -1.41
C ALA A 55 -1.43 12.88 -2.37
N LYS A 56 -1.75 12.64 -3.63
CA LYS A 56 -1.89 13.69 -4.64
C LYS A 56 -3.07 14.63 -4.35
N GLU A 57 -4.21 14.09 -3.90
CA GLU A 57 -5.41 14.88 -3.58
C GLU A 57 -5.17 15.88 -2.46
N TRP A 58 -4.44 15.48 -1.41
CA TRP A 58 -4.17 16.32 -0.23
C TRP A 58 -2.76 16.88 -0.16
N GLY A 59 -1.94 16.72 -1.18
CA GLY A 59 -0.56 17.23 -1.22
C GLY A 59 0.35 16.61 -0.15
N LEU A 60 0.16 15.32 0.16
CA LEU A 60 0.90 14.59 1.19
C LEU A 60 2.05 13.80 0.60
N GLN A 61 3.00 13.43 1.47
CA GLN A 61 4.13 12.58 1.11
C GLN A 61 3.78 11.09 1.30
N LEU A 62 4.30 10.27 0.42
CA LEU A 62 4.17 8.83 0.45
C LEU A 62 5.49 8.16 0.77
N THR A 63 5.44 7.20 1.68
CA THR A 63 6.56 6.29 1.92
C THR A 63 6.01 4.87 1.92
N GLY A 64 6.47 4.05 1.02
CA GLY A 64 6.04 2.64 0.92
C GLY A 64 7.20 1.71 1.22
N VAL A 65 6.95 0.70 2.04
CA VAL A 65 7.93 -0.32 2.42
C VAL A 65 7.38 -1.69 2.07
N ILE A 66 8.16 -2.44 1.31
CA ILE A 66 7.86 -3.82 0.95
C ILE A 66 8.85 -4.70 1.68
N SER A 67 8.34 -5.60 2.52
CA SER A 67 9.14 -6.67 3.11
C SER A 67 9.04 -7.94 2.25
N GLU A 68 10.16 -8.64 2.09
CA GLU A 68 10.22 -9.89 1.36
C GLU A 68 9.75 -11.06 2.23
N GLU A 69 9.37 -12.17 1.56
CA GLU A 69 9.07 -13.41 2.26
C GLU A 69 10.36 -14.03 2.78
N GLU A 70 10.41 -14.35 4.06
CA GLU A 70 11.51 -15.06 4.69
C GLU A 70 11.00 -16.20 5.58
N GLY A 71 11.31 -17.42 5.19
CA GLY A 71 10.92 -18.62 5.92
C GLY A 71 9.39 -18.75 6.04
N LEU A 72 8.86 -18.62 7.26
CA LEU A 72 7.41 -18.69 7.54
C LEU A 72 6.72 -17.32 7.54
N CYS A 73 7.47 -16.22 7.32
CA CYS A 73 6.94 -14.88 7.30
C CYS A 73 6.52 -14.49 5.87
N PHE A 74 5.25 -14.13 5.70
CA PHE A 74 4.74 -13.63 4.42
C PHE A 74 5.20 -12.19 4.20
N GLY A 75 5.55 -11.87 2.96
CA GLY A 75 5.87 -10.51 2.57
C GLY A 75 4.70 -9.56 2.82
N ALA A 76 5.00 -8.34 3.24
CA ALA A 76 4.00 -7.32 3.54
C ALA A 76 4.34 -6.00 2.86
N THR A 77 3.31 -5.27 2.47
CA THR A 77 3.45 -3.91 1.94
C THR A 77 2.76 -2.94 2.87
N TRP A 78 3.54 -1.99 3.38
CA TRP A 78 3.05 -0.90 4.21
C TRP A 78 3.23 0.43 3.50
N VAL A 79 2.24 1.29 3.59
CA VAL A 79 2.30 2.66 3.07
C VAL A 79 2.03 3.64 4.20
N PHE A 80 2.87 4.64 4.28
CA PHE A 80 2.79 5.74 5.24
C PHE A 80 2.50 7.03 4.50
N ILE A 81 1.44 7.72 4.89
CA ILE A 81 1.00 8.98 4.29
C ILE A 81 1.04 10.05 5.38
N CYS A 82 1.78 11.12 5.15
CA CYS A 82 1.91 12.22 6.08
C CYS A 82 2.37 13.52 5.38
N ASP A 83 2.51 14.59 6.15
CA ASP A 83 2.90 15.92 5.67
C ASP A 83 4.39 16.07 5.38
N ARG A 84 5.21 15.08 5.73
CA ARG A 84 6.66 15.10 5.55
C ARG A 84 7.19 13.80 4.97
N GLN A 85 8.37 13.87 4.35
CA GLN A 85 9.09 12.67 3.95
C GLN A 85 9.62 11.93 5.18
N LEU A 86 9.31 10.65 5.28
CA LEU A 86 9.80 9.80 6.36
C LEU A 86 11.15 9.20 5.97
N PRO A 87 12.13 9.19 6.87
CA PRO A 87 13.34 8.41 6.68
C PRO A 87 13.00 6.92 6.74
N VAL A 88 13.47 6.15 5.77
CA VAL A 88 13.27 4.70 5.71
C VAL A 88 14.61 4.01 5.88
N ASP A 89 14.73 3.24 6.96
CA ASP A 89 15.80 2.26 7.12
C ASP A 89 15.17 0.87 6.95
N THR A 90 15.37 0.30 5.78
CA THR A 90 14.70 -0.96 5.40
C THR A 90 15.50 -2.20 5.76
N GLY A 91 16.79 -2.07 6.10
CA GLY A 91 17.64 -3.23 6.35
C GLY A 91 17.81 -4.12 5.10
N GLU A 92 18.14 -5.40 5.32
CA GLU A 92 18.41 -6.36 4.23
C GLU A 92 17.15 -6.99 3.63
N PHE A 93 16.02 -7.03 4.38
CA PHE A 93 14.83 -7.80 4.03
C PHE A 93 13.65 -6.95 3.58
N ALA A 94 13.87 -5.67 3.37
CA ALA A 94 12.84 -4.76 2.91
C ALA A 94 13.42 -3.72 1.94
N HIS A 95 12.57 -3.16 1.10
CA HIS A 95 12.95 -2.08 0.19
C HIS A 95 11.85 -1.04 0.09
N GLU A 96 12.24 0.17 -0.28
CA GLU A 96 11.30 1.27 -0.50
C GLU A 96 10.61 1.11 -1.85
N LEU A 97 9.29 1.41 -1.86
CA LEU A 97 8.48 1.35 -3.08
C LEU A 97 8.79 2.56 -3.98
N ASP A 98 9.05 2.30 -5.25
CA ASP A 98 9.19 3.34 -6.26
C ASP A 98 7.83 3.80 -6.78
N TRP A 99 7.38 4.96 -6.34
CA TRP A 99 6.10 5.55 -6.70
C TRP A 99 6.03 6.04 -8.15
N THR A 100 7.15 6.18 -8.84
CA THR A 100 7.18 6.58 -10.26
C THR A 100 6.63 5.49 -11.16
N LEU A 101 6.73 4.23 -10.73
CA LEU A 101 6.22 3.06 -11.44
C LEU A 101 4.73 2.80 -11.19
N VAL A 102 4.15 3.48 -10.21
CA VAL A 102 2.74 3.33 -9.85
C VAL A 102 1.88 4.19 -10.75
N ARG A 103 0.87 3.58 -11.38
CA ARG A 103 -0.07 4.29 -12.27
C ARG A 103 -0.93 5.30 -11.50
N ASP A 104 -1.35 6.36 -12.18
CA ASP A 104 -2.30 7.32 -11.64
C ASP A 104 -3.74 6.84 -11.86
N ILE A 105 -4.60 7.06 -10.88
CA ILE A 105 -6.04 6.81 -10.94
C ILE A 105 -6.82 7.98 -10.35
N ALA A 106 -8.10 8.09 -10.70
CA ALA A 106 -9.02 8.95 -9.98
C ALA A 106 -9.37 8.30 -8.64
N LEU A 107 -9.45 9.12 -7.58
CA LEU A 107 -9.82 8.63 -6.25
C LEU A 107 -11.30 8.22 -6.22
N PRO A 108 -11.63 6.97 -5.83
CA PRO A 108 -13.02 6.54 -5.69
C PRO A 108 -13.80 7.38 -4.69
N THR A 109 -15.10 7.57 -4.92
CA THR A 109 -16.01 8.25 -3.99
C THR A 109 -17.11 7.30 -3.56
N ASP A 110 -17.81 7.60 -2.46
CA ASP A 110 -18.95 6.80 -1.99
C ASP A 110 -20.10 6.76 -3.01
N ALA A 111 -20.29 7.86 -3.75
CA ALA A 111 -21.35 7.99 -4.74
C ALA A 111 -20.99 7.38 -6.10
N CYS A 112 -19.72 7.31 -6.43
CA CYS A 112 -19.25 6.86 -7.73
C CYS A 112 -17.85 6.26 -7.60
N GLY A 113 -17.78 5.01 -7.30
CA GLY A 113 -16.50 4.33 -7.18
C GLY A 113 -16.60 2.85 -7.47
N SER A 114 -15.58 2.34 -8.15
CA SER A 114 -15.41 0.92 -8.36
C SER A 114 -13.94 0.58 -8.13
N LEU A 115 -13.70 -0.45 -7.33
CA LEU A 115 -12.37 -1.02 -7.17
C LEU A 115 -11.93 -1.86 -8.37
N ILE A 116 -12.74 -1.94 -9.41
CA ILE A 116 -12.46 -2.75 -10.62
C ILE A 116 -11.14 -2.33 -11.27
N ASN A 117 -10.80 -1.05 -11.22
CA ASN A 117 -9.54 -0.52 -11.74
C ASN A 117 -8.31 -0.89 -10.91
N LEU A 118 -8.53 -1.44 -9.72
CA LEU A 118 -7.47 -1.88 -8.80
C LEU A 118 -7.27 -3.39 -8.84
N ILE A 119 -8.11 -4.13 -9.57
CA ILE A 119 -7.98 -5.58 -9.70
C ILE A 119 -6.61 -5.90 -10.31
N ARG A 120 -5.85 -6.71 -9.61
CA ARG A 120 -4.64 -7.31 -10.16
C ARG A 120 -5.04 -8.36 -11.18
N TYR A 121 -4.93 -8.02 -12.44
CA TYR A 121 -4.91 -9.06 -13.47
C TYR A 121 -3.61 -9.85 -13.25
N ARG A 122 -3.73 -11.05 -12.67
CA ARG A 122 -2.63 -12.00 -12.73
C ARG A 122 -2.39 -12.28 -14.22
N HIS A 123 -1.43 -11.60 -14.82
CA HIS A 123 -0.71 -12.22 -15.91
C HIS A 123 -0.20 -13.54 -15.33
N ARG A 124 -0.74 -14.65 -15.79
CA ARG A 124 -0.15 -15.96 -15.60
C ARG A 124 1.29 -15.82 -16.10
N SER A 125 2.21 -15.58 -15.18
CA SER A 125 3.62 -15.73 -15.50
C SER A 125 3.74 -17.15 -16.06
N PRO A 126 4.33 -17.35 -17.24
CA PRO A 126 4.59 -18.69 -17.72
C PRO A 126 5.35 -19.39 -16.61
N GLU A 127 4.79 -20.49 -16.14
CA GLU A 127 5.36 -21.36 -15.13
C GLU A 127 6.87 -21.44 -15.31
N LYS A 128 7.59 -21.22 -14.22
CA LYS A 128 9.00 -21.60 -14.18
C LYS A 128 9.06 -23.13 -14.32
N PRO A 129 9.53 -23.68 -15.44
CA PRO A 129 9.62 -25.13 -15.59
C PRO A 129 10.93 -25.62 -14.94
N GLN A 130 11.08 -25.44 -13.63
CA GLN A 130 12.33 -25.85 -12.96
C GLN A 130 12.15 -26.91 -11.89
N ILE A 131 10.93 -27.25 -11.48
CA ILE A 131 10.73 -28.33 -10.51
C ILE A 131 10.61 -29.70 -11.18
N ALA A 132 10.27 -29.75 -12.47
CA ALA A 132 10.16 -31.02 -13.19
C ALA A 132 11.51 -31.65 -13.61
N ARG A 133 12.63 -30.95 -13.45
CA ARG A 133 13.96 -31.47 -13.81
C ARG A 133 14.72 -32.14 -12.67
N LEU A 134 14.26 -31.99 -11.43
CA LEU A 134 14.94 -32.57 -10.26
C LEU A 134 14.35 -33.92 -9.80
N LEU A 135 13.31 -34.42 -10.47
CA LEU A 135 12.71 -35.70 -10.15
C LEU A 135 12.90 -36.77 -11.27
N ARG A 136 13.87 -36.58 -12.16
CA ARG A 136 14.27 -37.58 -13.17
C ARG A 136 15.77 -37.81 -13.09
N ASP A 137 16.21 -38.32 -11.98
CA ASP A 137 17.42 -39.17 -11.89
C ASP A 137 17.27 -40.10 -10.72
#